data_d8f0329e82cb5710327e25524502cd1d
#
_entry.id   d8f0329e82cb5710327e25524502cd1d
#
_cell.length_a   1.000
_cell.length_b   1.000
_cell.length_c   1.000
_cell.angle_alpha   90.00
_cell.angle_beta   90.00
_cell.angle_gamma   90.00
#
_symmetry.space_group_name_H-M   'P 1'
#
loop_
_entity.id
_entity.type
_entity.pdbx_description
1 polymer ?
#
loop_
_entity_poly.entity_id
_entity_poly.type
_entity_poly.pdbx_seq_one_letter_code
_entity_poly.pdbx_strand_id
1 'polypeptide(L)'
;VDVSWIPGDSDLLVTVVAGLVVLGGAGAALLGRTRKAPPREAPPREDDAAVAPAAAPAEAPVATEPESAVETPEAVDHRFGRLRGRVGAGLGQSLLAIFRRGSLSQDDWDELEETLLLADVGAAATDELMADLKARLRADPQADPRALLRAALLDVVDPGLDRSLRLGAAGDGALHSAIVVGVNGVGKTTTVGKLARVLVAEDRTVVLGAADTFRAAAADQLETWGTRVGVPVVRSHVDGADPASVAFEAADRARAEQAEVLLVDTAGRLQNKQGLMDELGKIVRVVSKVSPPSEVLLVLDATTGQNGLTQARVFGQVAPLTGIVLTKLDGTAKGGIVLAVQRELGVPVKFVGLGEGADDLAPFDPAGFVDSLLGE
;
A
#
# COMPACT_ATOMS: atom_id res chain seq x y z
N VAL A 1 -10.74 45.75 15.19
CA VAL A 1 -9.46 45.70 15.88
C VAL A 1 -8.41 46.10 14.86
N ASP A 2 -7.87 47.28 15.07
CA ASP A 2 -6.90 48.01 14.28
C ASP A 2 -5.54 47.29 14.31
N VAL A 3 -4.99 46.95 13.14
CA VAL A 3 -3.68 46.29 13.00
C VAL A 3 -2.74 47.22 12.23
N SER A 4 -2.37 48.32 12.90
CA SER A 4 -1.42 49.29 12.35
C SER A 4 -0.09 49.23 13.10
N TRP A 5 0.66 48.12 12.97
CA TRP A 5 2.05 48.07 13.46
C TRP A 5 2.88 46.95 12.81
N ILE A 6 3.28 47.15 11.56
CA ILE A 6 4.42 46.45 10.95
C ILE A 6 5.22 47.50 10.17
N PRO A 7 6.44 47.85 10.58
CA PRO A 7 7.32 48.67 9.75
C PRO A 7 7.84 47.81 8.60
N GLY A 8 7.59 48.28 7.38
CA GLY A 8 8.17 47.68 6.18
C GLY A 8 9.66 48.07 6.08
N ASP A 9 10.56 47.10 6.09
CA ASP A 9 11.93 47.23 5.64
C ASP A 9 12.19 46.25 4.49
N SER A 10 11.79 46.71 3.30
CA SER A 10 12.06 46.01 2.03
C SER A 10 13.52 46.09 1.60
N ASP A 11 14.34 46.89 2.26
CA ASP A 11 15.74 47.12 1.87
C ASP A 11 16.75 46.07 2.40
N LEU A 12 16.37 45.30 3.42
CA LEU A 12 17.26 44.27 4.00
C LEU A 12 17.30 42.98 3.17
N LEU A 13 16.25 42.70 2.40
CA LEU A 13 16.16 41.50 1.57
C LEU A 13 16.93 41.62 0.26
N VAL A 14 17.08 42.85 -0.27
CA VAL A 14 17.81 43.13 -1.50
C VAL A 14 19.32 43.05 -1.25
N THR A 15 19.79 43.44 -0.05
CA THR A 15 21.22 43.45 0.28
C THR A 15 21.80 42.05 0.50
N VAL A 16 21.00 41.09 1.01
CA VAL A 16 21.42 39.71 1.25
C VAL A 16 21.51 38.91 -0.07
N VAL A 17 20.62 39.17 -1.03
CA VAL A 17 20.63 38.49 -2.34
C VAL A 17 21.76 38.99 -3.22
N ALA A 18 22.12 40.29 -3.17
CA ALA A 18 23.25 40.86 -3.92
C ALA A 18 24.63 40.38 -3.41
N GLY A 19 24.77 40.09 -2.09
CA GLY A 19 26.01 39.59 -1.50
C GLY A 19 26.34 38.14 -1.88
N LEU A 20 25.35 37.30 -2.13
CA LEU A 20 25.55 35.89 -2.52
C LEU A 20 25.92 35.69 -3.98
N VAL A 21 25.57 36.61 -4.87
CA VAL A 21 25.92 36.53 -6.30
C VAL A 21 27.37 36.96 -6.56
N VAL A 22 27.94 37.86 -5.75
CA VAL A 22 29.31 38.32 -5.90
C VAL A 22 30.34 37.30 -5.37
N LEU A 23 30.02 36.50 -4.39
CA LEU A 23 30.91 35.46 -3.85
C LEU A 23 30.88 34.14 -4.68
N GLY A 24 29.85 33.89 -5.45
CA GLY A 24 29.75 32.73 -6.36
C GLY A 24 30.56 32.91 -7.67
N GLY A 25 30.84 34.15 -8.11
CA GLY A 25 31.51 34.44 -9.38
C GLY A 25 33.04 34.36 -9.37
N ALA A 26 33.64 34.43 -8.19
CA ALA A 26 35.13 34.46 -8.07
C ALA A 26 35.79 33.08 -7.94
N GLY A 27 34.99 32.01 -7.64
CA GLY A 27 35.48 30.64 -7.47
C GLY A 27 35.68 29.84 -8.77
N ALA A 28 35.01 30.23 -9.86
CA ALA A 28 35.01 29.48 -11.12
C ALA A 28 36.20 29.80 -12.07
N ALA A 29 37.02 30.82 -11.79
CA ALA A 29 38.09 31.23 -12.69
C ALA A 29 39.47 30.63 -12.38
N LEU A 30 39.63 29.82 -11.34
CA LEU A 30 40.93 29.31 -10.88
C LEU A 30 41.17 27.80 -11.09
N LEU A 31 40.27 27.04 -11.67
CA LEU A 31 40.39 25.58 -11.86
C LEU A 31 40.53 25.12 -13.33
N GLY A 32 40.82 26.04 -14.27
CA GLY A 32 40.88 25.73 -15.70
C GLY A 32 42.28 25.66 -16.29
N ARG A 33 43.31 25.03 -15.65
CA ARG A 33 44.60 24.72 -16.26
C ARG A 33 45.05 23.31 -15.95
N THR A 34 44.50 22.32 -16.64
CA THR A 34 45.10 21.00 -16.76
C THR A 34 45.92 20.89 -18.03
N ARG A 35 47.20 20.62 -17.84
CA ARG A 35 48.21 20.43 -18.90
C ARG A 35 47.81 19.25 -19.80
N LYS A 36 47.80 19.51 -21.11
CA LYS A 36 47.70 18.51 -22.19
C LYS A 36 48.99 17.67 -22.20
N ALA A 37 48.88 16.37 -22.01
CA ALA A 37 49.98 15.43 -22.19
C ALA A 37 50.21 15.14 -23.68
N PRO A 38 51.47 14.89 -24.11
CA PRO A 38 51.79 14.63 -25.52
C PRO A 38 51.30 13.19 -25.92
N PRO A 39 51.09 12.94 -27.25
CA PRO A 39 50.63 11.67 -27.75
C PRO A 39 51.71 10.59 -27.59
N ARG A 40 51.33 9.41 -27.10
CA ARG A 40 52.15 8.20 -27.10
C ARG A 40 52.10 7.58 -28.47
N GLU A 41 53.26 7.34 -29.07
CA GLU A 41 53.47 6.57 -30.29
C GLU A 41 53.04 5.13 -30.08
N ALA A 42 52.33 4.57 -31.11
CA ALA A 42 51.97 3.17 -31.15
C ALA A 42 53.15 2.32 -31.64
N PRO A 43 53.33 1.11 -31.13
CA PRO A 43 54.34 0.17 -31.62
C PRO A 43 53.99 -0.41 -33.01
N PRO A 44 55.00 -0.83 -33.79
CA PRO A 44 54.82 -1.26 -35.17
C PRO A 44 54.06 -2.59 -35.29
N ARG A 45 53.28 -2.69 -36.38
CA ARG A 45 52.58 -3.92 -36.80
C ARG A 45 53.60 -4.87 -37.42
N GLU A 46 53.67 -6.10 -36.92
CA GLU A 46 54.32 -7.21 -37.64
C GLU A 46 53.30 -7.84 -38.57
N ASP A 47 53.79 -8.12 -39.80
CA ASP A 47 53.03 -8.61 -40.93
C ASP A 47 52.84 -10.15 -40.93
N ASP A 48 51.78 -10.54 -41.56
CA ASP A 48 51.53 -11.81 -42.27
C ASP A 48 51.85 -13.16 -41.58
N ALA A 49 50.74 -13.78 -41.08
CA ALA A 49 50.61 -15.23 -41.17
C ALA A 49 49.16 -15.58 -41.59
N ALA A 50 49.09 -16.19 -42.76
CA ALA A 50 47.84 -16.70 -43.35
C ALA A 50 47.20 -17.72 -42.41
N VAL A 51 45.97 -17.44 -41.93
CA VAL A 51 45.18 -18.37 -41.17
C VAL A 51 44.06 -18.89 -42.08
N ALA A 52 44.00 -20.20 -42.20
CA ALA A 52 42.93 -20.95 -42.89
C ALA A 52 41.54 -20.66 -42.29
N PRO A 53 40.44 -20.76 -43.07
CA PRO A 53 39.12 -20.46 -42.54
C PRO A 53 38.70 -21.45 -41.44
N ALA A 54 38.53 -20.94 -40.23
CA ALA A 54 37.94 -21.68 -39.13
C ALA A 54 36.47 -21.96 -39.41
N ALA A 55 36.08 -23.22 -39.22
CA ALA A 55 34.69 -23.68 -39.29
C ALA A 55 33.81 -22.84 -38.36
N ALA A 56 32.62 -22.46 -38.80
CA ALA A 56 31.61 -21.75 -38.02
C ALA A 56 31.33 -22.53 -36.73
N PRO A 57 31.21 -21.83 -35.57
CA PRO A 57 30.78 -22.47 -34.33
C PRO A 57 29.34 -23.01 -34.55
N ALA A 58 29.11 -24.26 -34.24
CA ALA A 58 27.77 -24.84 -34.17
C ALA A 58 26.95 -23.98 -33.18
N GLU A 59 25.78 -23.51 -33.62
CA GLU A 59 24.82 -22.86 -32.76
C GLU A 59 24.55 -23.78 -31.58
N ALA A 60 24.93 -23.31 -30.37
CA ALA A 60 24.50 -23.96 -29.15
C ALA A 60 22.95 -23.89 -29.09
N PRO A 61 22.29 -24.97 -28.67
CA PRO A 61 20.84 -24.94 -28.54
C PRO A 61 20.47 -23.78 -27.63
N VAL A 62 19.65 -22.85 -28.12
CA VAL A 62 19.02 -21.81 -27.33
C VAL A 62 18.29 -22.55 -26.21
N ALA A 63 18.79 -22.39 -24.98
CA ALA A 63 18.08 -22.88 -23.81
C ALA A 63 16.71 -22.18 -23.81
N THR A 64 15.67 -22.90 -24.11
CA THR A 64 14.30 -22.46 -23.86
C THR A 64 14.24 -22.17 -22.36
N GLU A 65 14.05 -20.90 -22.03
CA GLU A 65 13.69 -20.54 -20.65
C GLU A 65 12.50 -21.44 -20.27
N PRO A 66 12.53 -22.08 -19.06
CA PRO A 66 11.42 -22.90 -18.65
C PRO A 66 10.17 -22.02 -18.67
N GLU A 67 9.14 -22.43 -19.42
CA GLU A 67 7.81 -21.86 -19.32
C GLU A 67 7.49 -21.79 -17.84
N SER A 68 7.31 -20.57 -17.32
CA SER A 68 7.01 -20.34 -15.92
C SER A 68 5.72 -21.06 -15.62
N ALA A 69 5.81 -22.19 -14.92
CA ALA A 69 4.63 -22.98 -14.57
C ALA A 69 3.69 -22.07 -13.77
N VAL A 70 2.40 -22.02 -14.18
CA VAL A 70 1.38 -21.26 -13.47
C VAL A 70 1.32 -21.77 -12.02
N GLU A 71 1.45 -20.85 -11.06
CA GLU A 71 1.43 -21.19 -9.64
C GLU A 71 -0.01 -21.41 -9.18
N THR A 72 -0.23 -22.42 -8.33
CA THR A 72 -1.52 -22.61 -7.65
C THR A 72 -1.52 -21.81 -6.34
N PRO A 73 -2.44 -20.82 -6.18
CA PRO A 73 -2.53 -20.04 -4.95
C PRO A 73 -3.00 -20.89 -3.77
N GLU A 74 -2.56 -20.50 -2.55
CA GLU A 74 -3.04 -21.10 -1.31
C GLU A 74 -4.54 -20.77 -1.08
N ALA A 75 -5.29 -21.72 -0.50
CA ALA A 75 -6.68 -21.51 -0.11
C ALA A 75 -6.84 -20.33 0.87
N VAL A 76 -7.87 -19.51 0.66
CA VAL A 76 -8.03 -18.23 1.36
C VAL A 76 -8.32 -18.40 2.85
N ASP A 77 -9.15 -19.38 3.20
CA ASP A 77 -9.65 -19.63 4.58
C ASP A 77 -8.53 -19.89 5.60
N HIS A 78 -7.38 -20.38 5.16
CA HIS A 78 -6.27 -20.72 6.05
C HIS A 78 -5.20 -19.62 6.17
N ARG A 79 -5.23 -18.60 5.29
CA ARG A 79 -4.18 -17.58 5.22
C ARG A 79 -4.04 -16.79 6.51
N PHE A 80 -5.14 -16.28 7.08
CA PHE A 80 -5.07 -15.51 8.31
C PHE A 80 -4.56 -16.37 9.47
N GLY A 81 -5.08 -17.58 9.64
CA GLY A 81 -4.62 -18.51 10.67
C GLY A 81 -3.13 -18.82 10.60
N ARG A 82 -2.58 -18.98 9.39
CA ARG A 82 -1.15 -19.19 9.15
C ARG A 82 -0.31 -17.94 9.47
N LEU A 83 -0.85 -16.76 9.18
CA LEU A 83 -0.11 -15.49 9.23
C LEU A 83 -0.30 -14.74 10.56
N ARG A 84 -1.33 -15.07 11.36
CA ARG A 84 -1.68 -14.34 12.59
C ARG A 84 -0.53 -14.16 13.57
N GLY A 85 0.37 -15.14 13.67
CA GLY A 85 1.54 -15.04 14.53
C GLY A 85 2.55 -13.94 14.12
N ARG A 86 2.36 -13.31 12.96
CA ARG A 86 3.15 -12.17 12.51
C ARG A 86 2.55 -10.81 12.93
N VAL A 87 1.32 -10.79 13.43
CA VAL A 87 0.73 -9.61 14.05
C VAL A 87 1.42 -9.36 15.38
N GLY A 88 1.94 -8.15 15.59
CA GLY A 88 2.71 -7.82 16.80
C GLY A 88 1.86 -7.91 18.08
N ALA A 89 2.22 -8.78 19.00
CA ALA A 89 1.55 -8.96 20.29
C ALA A 89 1.94 -7.89 21.33
N GLY A 90 2.82 -6.95 21.01
CA GLY A 90 3.41 -6.01 21.97
C GLY A 90 2.40 -5.12 22.69
N LEU A 91 1.40 -4.61 21.99
CA LEU A 91 0.37 -3.75 22.55
C LEU A 91 -0.43 -4.47 23.66
N GLY A 92 -1.00 -5.61 23.35
CA GLY A 92 -1.83 -6.33 24.31
C GLY A 92 -1.07 -6.82 25.53
N GLN A 93 0.20 -7.22 25.36
CA GLN A 93 1.04 -7.59 26.50
C GLN A 93 1.31 -6.41 27.44
N SER A 94 1.57 -5.21 26.90
CA SER A 94 1.76 -4.00 27.70
C SER A 94 0.48 -3.65 28.45
N LEU A 95 -0.68 -3.65 27.79
CA LEU A 95 -1.97 -3.38 28.42
C LEU A 95 -2.29 -4.39 29.53
N LEU A 96 -2.09 -5.68 29.28
CA LEU A 96 -2.33 -6.73 30.27
C LEU A 96 -1.38 -6.63 31.48
N ALA A 97 -0.15 -6.15 31.29
CA ALA A 97 0.78 -5.93 32.39
C ALA A 97 0.28 -4.85 33.36
N ILE A 98 -0.37 -3.78 32.86
CA ILE A 98 -1.00 -2.75 33.69
C ILE A 98 -2.17 -3.34 34.48
N PHE A 99 -3.07 -4.08 33.82
CA PHE A 99 -4.24 -4.69 34.49
C PHE A 99 -3.87 -5.70 35.59
N ARG A 100 -2.71 -6.38 35.49
CA ARG A 100 -2.27 -7.35 36.51
C ARG A 100 -1.85 -6.74 37.83
N ARG A 101 -1.76 -5.41 37.93
CA ARG A 101 -1.39 -4.69 39.20
C ARG A 101 -2.50 -4.71 40.23
N GLY A 102 -3.70 -5.15 39.92
CA GLY A 102 -4.85 -5.22 40.80
C GLY A 102 -5.79 -4.03 40.61
N SER A 103 -6.05 -3.24 41.67
CA SER A 103 -6.86 -2.02 41.58
C SER A 103 -6.10 -0.95 40.79
N LEU A 104 -6.68 -0.48 39.68
CA LEU A 104 -6.05 0.53 38.82
C LEU A 104 -6.12 1.91 39.50
N SER A 105 -4.96 2.51 39.68
CA SER A 105 -4.80 3.91 40.10
C SER A 105 -5.03 4.88 38.93
N GLN A 106 -5.05 6.19 39.21
CA GLN A 106 -5.10 7.18 38.14
C GLN A 106 -3.85 7.07 37.22
N ASP A 107 -2.68 6.87 37.83
CA ASP A 107 -1.41 6.72 37.06
C ASP A 107 -1.44 5.50 36.14
N ASP A 108 -2.09 4.38 36.55
CA ASP A 108 -2.26 3.21 35.70
C ASP A 108 -3.19 3.50 34.50
N TRP A 109 -4.23 4.31 34.69
CA TRP A 109 -5.10 4.76 33.61
C TRP A 109 -4.38 5.67 32.63
N ASP A 110 -3.54 6.57 33.11
CA ASP A 110 -2.74 7.48 32.28
C ASP A 110 -1.67 6.69 31.48
N GLU A 111 -1.02 5.68 32.12
CA GLU A 111 -0.10 4.75 31.43
C GLU A 111 -0.81 3.92 30.35
N LEU A 112 -2.06 3.51 30.59
CA LEU A 112 -2.87 2.76 29.64
C LEU A 112 -3.19 3.62 28.41
N GLU A 113 -3.61 4.87 28.61
CA GLU A 113 -3.88 5.84 27.56
C GLU A 113 -2.62 6.12 26.72
N GLU A 114 -1.49 6.38 27.38
CA GLU A 114 -0.20 6.60 26.69
C GLU A 114 0.20 5.38 25.86
N THR A 115 0.04 4.17 26.38
CA THR A 115 0.35 2.92 25.66
C THR A 115 -0.48 2.77 24.40
N LEU A 116 -1.77 3.10 24.44
CA LEU A 116 -2.66 3.06 23.28
C LEU A 116 -2.27 4.10 22.23
N LEU A 117 -1.96 5.32 22.65
CA LEU A 117 -1.51 6.39 21.74
C LEU A 117 -0.17 6.06 21.08
N LEU A 118 0.79 5.51 21.83
CA LEU A 118 2.09 5.07 21.32
C LEU A 118 1.97 3.89 20.35
N ALA A 119 0.90 3.10 20.44
CA ALA A 119 0.61 2.00 19.53
C ALA A 119 -0.16 2.43 18.27
N ASP A 120 -0.26 3.73 18.01
CA ASP A 120 -0.97 4.31 16.85
C ASP A 120 -2.48 4.01 16.81
N VAL A 121 -3.13 3.77 17.96
CA VAL A 121 -4.59 3.59 18.07
C VAL A 121 -5.34 4.86 17.66
N GLY A 122 -4.71 6.03 17.86
CA GLY A 122 -5.31 7.33 17.60
C GLY A 122 -6.20 7.82 18.74
N ALA A 123 -6.30 9.15 18.92
CA ALA A 123 -6.96 9.74 20.08
C ALA A 123 -8.43 9.32 20.22
N ALA A 124 -9.22 9.43 19.13
CA ALA A 124 -10.66 9.13 19.20
C ALA A 124 -10.96 7.67 19.60
N ALA A 125 -10.23 6.70 19.03
CA ALA A 125 -10.39 5.29 19.39
C ALA A 125 -9.85 4.98 20.78
N THR A 126 -8.79 5.69 21.23
CA THR A 126 -8.26 5.59 22.57
C THR A 126 -9.28 6.09 23.61
N ASP A 127 -9.88 7.27 23.40
CA ASP A 127 -10.91 7.82 24.29
C ASP A 127 -12.10 6.86 24.43
N GLU A 128 -12.57 6.30 23.33
CA GLU A 128 -13.69 5.35 23.30
C GLU A 128 -13.34 4.07 24.07
N LEU A 129 -12.18 3.47 23.79
CA LEU A 129 -11.70 2.27 24.47
C LEU A 129 -11.52 2.50 25.98
N MET A 130 -10.93 3.64 26.37
CA MET A 130 -10.76 4.01 27.78
C MET A 130 -12.10 4.20 28.49
N ALA A 131 -13.07 4.85 27.85
CA ALA A 131 -14.41 5.03 28.41
C ALA A 131 -15.13 3.70 28.60
N ASP A 132 -15.05 2.81 27.61
CA ASP A 132 -15.67 1.48 27.67
C ASP A 132 -15.03 0.58 28.73
N LEU A 133 -13.69 0.54 28.80
CA LEU A 133 -12.97 -0.21 29.83
C LEU A 133 -13.34 0.26 31.23
N LYS A 134 -13.39 1.59 31.46
CA LYS A 134 -13.83 2.16 32.76
C LYS A 134 -15.26 1.78 33.09
N ALA A 135 -16.16 1.75 32.11
CA ALA A 135 -17.57 1.37 32.31
C ALA A 135 -17.70 -0.12 32.66
N ARG A 136 -17.03 -1.01 31.92
CA ARG A 136 -17.03 -2.46 32.17
C ARG A 136 -16.45 -2.80 33.54
N LEU A 137 -15.33 -2.21 33.92
CA LEU A 137 -14.69 -2.47 35.21
C LEU A 137 -15.54 -1.97 36.40
N ARG A 138 -16.32 -0.88 36.19
CA ARG A 138 -17.29 -0.44 37.22
C ARG A 138 -18.47 -1.39 37.35
N ALA A 139 -18.91 -1.97 36.23
CA ALA A 139 -20.03 -2.92 36.23
C ALA A 139 -19.65 -4.25 36.87
N ASP A 140 -18.44 -4.74 36.64
CA ASP A 140 -17.90 -5.96 37.24
C ASP A 140 -16.42 -5.77 37.65
N PRO A 141 -16.17 -5.34 38.91
CA PRO A 141 -14.81 -5.14 39.42
C PRO A 141 -13.98 -6.43 39.57
N GLN A 142 -14.60 -7.60 39.46
CA GLN A 142 -13.95 -8.89 39.59
C GLN A 142 -13.79 -9.61 38.24
N ALA A 143 -14.23 -8.97 37.16
CA ALA A 143 -14.08 -9.56 35.82
C ALA A 143 -12.61 -9.76 35.46
N ASP A 144 -12.33 -10.81 34.67
CA ASP A 144 -11.00 -11.05 34.15
C ASP A 144 -10.55 -9.87 33.27
N PRO A 145 -9.46 -9.19 33.61
CA PRO A 145 -8.97 -8.04 32.86
C PRO A 145 -8.69 -8.33 31.39
N ARG A 146 -8.24 -9.56 31.09
CA ARG A 146 -7.97 -10.00 29.71
C ARG A 146 -9.26 -10.11 28.92
N ALA A 147 -10.28 -10.71 29.49
CA ALA A 147 -11.60 -10.83 28.85
C ALA A 147 -12.24 -9.46 28.62
N LEU A 148 -12.10 -8.52 29.58
CA LEU A 148 -12.57 -7.14 29.44
C LEU A 148 -11.86 -6.43 28.28
N LEU A 149 -10.53 -6.50 28.25
CA LEU A 149 -9.73 -5.85 27.21
C LEU A 149 -10.03 -6.44 25.83
N ARG A 150 -10.14 -7.79 25.74
CA ARG A 150 -10.53 -8.48 24.51
C ARG A 150 -11.89 -7.99 24.00
N ALA A 151 -12.88 -7.92 24.87
CA ALA A 151 -14.22 -7.49 24.50
C ALA A 151 -14.21 -6.02 24.03
N ALA A 152 -13.55 -5.13 24.77
CA ALA A 152 -13.46 -3.73 24.41
C ALA A 152 -12.73 -3.49 23.09
N LEU A 153 -11.60 -4.19 22.83
CA LEU A 153 -10.89 -4.12 21.56
C LEU A 153 -11.75 -4.66 20.41
N LEU A 154 -12.49 -5.74 20.65
CA LEU A 154 -13.36 -6.34 19.63
C LEU A 154 -14.50 -5.39 19.24
N ASP A 155 -15.07 -4.68 20.20
CA ASP A 155 -16.12 -3.69 19.94
C ASP A 155 -15.59 -2.51 19.09
N VAL A 156 -14.36 -2.04 19.36
CA VAL A 156 -13.74 -0.98 18.54
C VAL A 156 -13.43 -1.46 17.11
N VAL A 157 -13.02 -2.73 16.95
CA VAL A 157 -12.82 -3.33 15.61
C VAL A 157 -14.15 -3.51 14.88
N ASP A 158 -15.26 -3.58 15.58
CA ASP A 158 -16.60 -3.83 15.07
C ASP A 158 -16.69 -5.08 14.15
N PRO A 159 -16.85 -6.27 14.74
CA PRO A 159 -16.93 -7.51 13.97
C PRO A 159 -18.19 -7.61 13.09
N GLY A 160 -19.17 -6.73 13.31
CA GLY A 160 -20.43 -6.68 12.52
C GLY A 160 -20.28 -6.01 11.16
N LEU A 161 -19.16 -5.34 10.87
CA LEU A 161 -18.93 -4.71 9.57
C LEU A 161 -18.80 -5.76 8.46
N ASP A 162 -19.45 -5.51 7.32
CA ASP A 162 -19.29 -6.33 6.11
C ASP A 162 -17.89 -6.12 5.50
N ARG A 163 -17.05 -7.15 5.59
CA ARG A 163 -15.67 -7.19 5.07
C ARG A 163 -15.54 -7.98 3.78
N SER A 164 -16.66 -8.53 3.27
CA SER A 164 -16.65 -9.23 1.98
C SER A 164 -16.29 -8.28 0.84
N LEU A 165 -15.65 -8.81 -0.21
CA LEU A 165 -15.49 -8.06 -1.46
C LEU A 165 -16.87 -7.95 -2.15
N ARG A 166 -17.23 -6.73 -2.55
CA ARG A 166 -18.48 -6.46 -3.28
C ARG A 166 -18.33 -6.79 -4.77
N LEU A 167 -17.92 -8.02 -5.06
CA LEU A 167 -17.66 -8.49 -6.42
C LEU A 167 -18.73 -9.50 -6.91
N GLY A 168 -19.93 -9.47 -6.32
CA GLY A 168 -20.99 -10.42 -6.64
C GLY A 168 -20.64 -11.86 -6.25
N ALA A 169 -21.56 -12.78 -6.50
CA ALA A 169 -21.29 -14.21 -6.33
C ALA A 169 -20.44 -14.74 -7.50
N ALA A 170 -19.60 -15.74 -7.24
CA ALA A 170 -18.88 -16.43 -8.29
C ALA A 170 -19.89 -17.05 -9.28
N GLY A 171 -19.63 -16.88 -10.59
CA GLY A 171 -20.50 -17.42 -11.63
C GLY A 171 -21.83 -16.68 -11.81
N ASP A 172 -22.02 -15.47 -11.27
CA ASP A 172 -23.26 -14.69 -11.48
C ASP A 172 -23.39 -14.13 -12.93
N GLY A 173 -22.36 -14.30 -13.74
CA GLY A 173 -22.32 -13.87 -15.14
C GLY A 173 -22.13 -12.35 -15.34
N ALA A 174 -21.90 -11.59 -14.26
CA ALA A 174 -21.65 -10.16 -14.32
C ALA A 174 -20.17 -9.85 -14.16
N LEU A 175 -19.70 -8.80 -14.83
CA LEU A 175 -18.38 -8.23 -14.60
C LEU A 175 -18.42 -7.26 -13.43
N HIS A 176 -17.62 -7.52 -12.40
CA HIS A 176 -17.45 -6.65 -11.25
C HIS A 176 -16.08 -5.97 -11.31
N SER A 177 -16.04 -4.65 -11.08
CA SER A 177 -14.80 -3.88 -11.15
C SER A 177 -14.37 -3.39 -9.77
N ALA A 178 -13.09 -3.56 -9.46
CA ALA A 178 -12.44 -3.01 -8.28
C ALA A 178 -11.30 -2.07 -8.68
N ILE A 179 -11.26 -0.89 -8.06
CA ILE A 179 -10.19 0.10 -8.25
C ILE A 179 -9.35 0.14 -6.97
N VAL A 180 -8.03 -0.01 -7.12
CA VAL A 180 -7.09 0.01 -6.00
C VAL A 180 -6.37 1.35 -5.97
N VAL A 181 -6.53 2.10 -4.87
CA VAL A 181 -6.01 3.44 -4.67
C VAL A 181 -5.09 3.51 -3.46
N GLY A 182 -4.26 4.56 -3.35
CA GLY A 182 -3.34 4.78 -2.24
C GLY A 182 -2.10 5.52 -2.70
N VAL A 183 -1.25 5.99 -1.79
CA VAL A 183 -0.03 6.73 -2.16
C VAL A 183 1.04 5.83 -2.77
N ASN A 184 2.10 6.43 -3.33
CA ASN A 184 3.23 5.65 -3.84
C ASN A 184 3.96 4.93 -2.70
N GLY A 185 4.40 3.69 -2.95
CA GLY A 185 5.20 2.89 -1.99
C GLY A 185 4.39 2.09 -0.96
N VAL A 186 3.07 2.28 -0.86
CA VAL A 186 2.23 1.50 0.09
C VAL A 186 1.96 0.05 -0.36
N GLY A 187 2.36 -0.33 -1.58
CA GLY A 187 2.20 -1.70 -2.06
C GLY A 187 0.94 -1.95 -2.90
N LYS A 188 0.38 -0.93 -3.61
CA LYS A 188 -0.82 -1.10 -4.46
C LYS A 188 -0.66 -2.20 -5.50
N THR A 189 0.36 -2.12 -6.35
CA THR A 189 0.63 -3.10 -7.41
C THR A 189 0.80 -4.52 -6.85
N THR A 190 1.53 -4.64 -5.73
CA THR A 190 1.67 -5.92 -5.00
C THR A 190 0.33 -6.41 -4.45
N THR A 191 -0.49 -5.50 -3.93
CA THR A 191 -1.83 -5.82 -3.42
C THR A 191 -2.74 -6.30 -4.54
N VAL A 192 -2.74 -5.65 -5.71
CA VAL A 192 -3.50 -6.09 -6.89
C VAL A 192 -3.09 -7.50 -7.31
N GLY A 193 -1.78 -7.78 -7.38
CA GLY A 193 -1.27 -9.12 -7.68
C GLY A 193 -1.68 -10.18 -6.65
N LYS A 194 -1.59 -9.85 -5.35
CA LYS A 194 -2.02 -10.76 -4.28
C LYS A 194 -3.54 -10.94 -4.21
N LEU A 195 -4.33 -9.90 -4.53
CA LEU A 195 -5.80 -10.01 -4.66
C LEU A 195 -6.18 -10.88 -5.85
N ALA A 196 -5.48 -10.78 -6.99
CA ALA A 196 -5.69 -11.70 -8.11
C ALA A 196 -5.49 -13.15 -7.68
N ARG A 197 -4.46 -13.44 -6.86
CA ARG A 197 -4.23 -14.78 -6.30
C ARG A 197 -5.36 -15.23 -5.35
N VAL A 198 -5.91 -14.30 -4.55
CA VAL A 198 -7.09 -14.59 -3.70
C VAL A 198 -8.26 -15.01 -4.57
N LEU A 199 -8.58 -14.22 -5.60
CA LEU A 199 -9.73 -14.47 -6.49
C LEU A 199 -9.55 -15.75 -7.32
N VAL A 200 -8.34 -16.03 -7.82
CA VAL A 200 -8.04 -17.30 -8.52
C VAL A 200 -8.17 -18.50 -7.58
N ALA A 201 -7.80 -18.37 -6.29
CA ALA A 201 -8.00 -19.42 -5.29
C ALA A 201 -9.50 -19.66 -4.98
N GLU A 202 -10.37 -18.68 -5.30
CA GLU A 202 -11.83 -18.77 -5.22
C GLU A 202 -12.47 -19.14 -6.58
N ASP A 203 -11.67 -19.69 -7.52
CA ASP A 203 -12.07 -20.08 -8.87
C ASP A 203 -12.68 -18.95 -9.73
N ARG A 204 -12.33 -17.67 -9.43
CA ARG A 204 -12.81 -16.50 -10.18
C ARG A 204 -11.92 -16.20 -11.39
N THR A 205 -12.54 -15.82 -12.49
CA THR A 205 -11.84 -15.31 -13.69
C THR A 205 -11.55 -13.82 -13.54
N VAL A 206 -10.28 -13.43 -13.71
CA VAL A 206 -9.79 -12.08 -13.41
C VAL A 206 -9.06 -11.47 -14.60
N VAL A 207 -9.21 -10.16 -14.80
CA VAL A 207 -8.38 -9.34 -15.69
C VAL A 207 -7.74 -8.22 -14.87
N LEU A 208 -6.47 -7.92 -15.13
CA LEU A 208 -5.73 -6.84 -14.47
C LEU A 208 -5.54 -5.66 -15.42
N GLY A 209 -5.77 -4.44 -14.92
CA GLY A 209 -5.50 -3.19 -15.62
C GLY A 209 -4.36 -2.41 -14.97
N ALA A 210 -3.24 -2.22 -15.71
CA ALA A 210 -2.07 -1.47 -15.25
C ALA A 210 -2.24 0.03 -15.53
N ALA A 211 -3.08 0.73 -14.77
CA ALA A 211 -3.34 2.14 -14.96
C ALA A 211 -2.35 3.07 -14.19
N ASP A 212 -1.30 2.55 -13.54
CA ASP A 212 -0.13 3.34 -13.11
C ASP A 212 0.85 3.51 -14.30
N THR A 213 0.44 4.29 -15.29
CA THR A 213 1.19 4.51 -16.54
C THR A 213 2.43 5.40 -16.38
N PHE A 214 2.59 6.02 -15.22
CA PHE A 214 3.74 6.88 -14.91
C PHE A 214 4.97 6.10 -14.45
N ARG A 215 4.78 4.82 -14.09
CA ARG A 215 5.81 3.95 -13.57
C ARG A 215 5.89 2.68 -14.40
N ALA A 216 6.75 2.67 -15.42
CA ALA A 216 6.95 1.48 -16.27
C ALA A 216 7.20 0.21 -15.45
N ALA A 217 8.04 0.29 -14.42
CA ALA A 217 8.31 -0.81 -13.50
C ALA A 217 7.07 -1.32 -12.74
N ALA A 218 6.03 -0.51 -12.54
CA ALA A 218 4.79 -0.97 -11.91
C ALA A 218 3.98 -1.86 -12.87
N ALA A 219 3.92 -1.49 -14.15
CA ALA A 219 3.28 -2.31 -15.17
C ALA A 219 4.02 -3.65 -15.38
N ASP A 220 5.36 -3.65 -15.43
CA ASP A 220 6.18 -4.87 -15.51
C ASP A 220 5.98 -5.77 -14.28
N GLN A 221 5.90 -5.16 -13.10
CA GLN A 221 5.61 -5.88 -11.86
C GLN A 221 4.22 -6.53 -11.91
N LEU A 222 3.20 -5.80 -12.37
CA LEU A 222 1.83 -6.34 -12.46
C LEU A 222 1.75 -7.48 -13.48
N GLU A 223 2.47 -7.36 -14.60
CA GLU A 223 2.57 -8.41 -15.63
C GLU A 223 3.23 -9.68 -15.05
N THR A 224 4.28 -9.51 -14.24
CA THR A 224 4.90 -10.63 -13.52
C THR A 224 3.89 -11.32 -12.61
N TRP A 225 3.08 -10.55 -11.85
CA TRP A 225 2.03 -11.11 -11.00
C TRP A 225 0.97 -11.87 -11.81
N GLY A 226 0.49 -11.28 -12.92
CA GLY A 226 -0.49 -11.90 -13.79
C GLY A 226 0.01 -13.22 -14.40
N THR A 227 1.24 -13.23 -14.92
CA THR A 227 1.87 -14.42 -15.50
C THR A 227 1.97 -15.57 -14.49
N ARG A 228 2.32 -15.28 -13.24
CA ARG A 228 2.47 -16.31 -12.18
C ARG A 228 1.16 -17.04 -11.87
N VAL A 229 0.01 -16.41 -12.06
CA VAL A 229 -1.30 -17.00 -11.75
C VAL A 229 -2.16 -17.24 -13.02
N GLY A 230 -1.61 -17.02 -14.21
CA GLY A 230 -2.32 -17.20 -15.46
C GLY A 230 -3.43 -16.16 -15.72
N VAL A 231 -3.29 -14.94 -15.15
CA VAL A 231 -4.27 -13.86 -15.27
C VAL A 231 -3.80 -12.84 -16.31
N PRO A 232 -4.63 -12.48 -17.31
CA PRO A 232 -4.27 -11.50 -18.34
C PRO A 232 -4.12 -10.10 -17.74
N VAL A 233 -3.10 -9.36 -18.24
CA VAL A 233 -2.82 -7.97 -17.86
C VAL A 233 -3.00 -7.08 -19.09
N VAL A 234 -3.72 -5.98 -18.92
CA VAL A 234 -3.83 -4.90 -19.91
C VAL A 234 -2.93 -3.75 -19.48
N ARG A 235 -1.99 -3.39 -20.34
CA ARG A 235 -1.02 -2.30 -20.12
C ARG A 235 -0.80 -1.49 -21.39
N SER A 236 -0.35 -0.27 -21.25
CA SER A 236 0.19 0.50 -22.37
C SER A 236 1.69 0.27 -22.51
N HIS A 237 2.17 0.20 -23.76
CA HIS A 237 3.60 0.22 -24.08
C HIS A 237 4.12 1.64 -24.35
N VAL A 238 3.25 2.65 -24.23
CA VAL A 238 3.60 4.07 -24.38
C VAL A 238 3.79 4.68 -23.01
N ASP A 239 4.98 5.21 -22.75
CA ASP A 239 5.27 5.90 -21.49
C ASP A 239 4.36 7.12 -21.31
N GLY A 240 3.76 7.24 -20.11
CA GLY A 240 2.85 8.33 -19.81
C GLY A 240 1.52 8.29 -20.57
N ALA A 241 1.13 7.13 -21.09
CA ALA A 241 -0.21 6.95 -21.66
C ALA A 241 -1.30 7.40 -20.67
N ASP A 242 -2.47 7.78 -21.20
CA ASP A 242 -3.61 8.17 -20.36
C ASP A 242 -4.07 6.98 -19.50
N PRO A 243 -3.98 7.05 -18.14
CA PRO A 243 -4.42 5.98 -17.25
C PRO A 243 -5.86 5.54 -17.49
N ALA A 244 -6.74 6.48 -17.84
CA ALA A 244 -8.13 6.18 -18.10
C ALA A 244 -8.32 5.38 -19.41
N SER A 245 -7.46 5.57 -20.41
CA SER A 245 -7.51 4.75 -21.64
C SER A 245 -7.15 3.30 -21.32
N VAL A 246 -6.09 3.07 -20.53
CA VAL A 246 -5.69 1.71 -20.12
C VAL A 246 -6.78 1.04 -19.27
N ALA A 247 -7.38 1.79 -18.32
CA ALA A 247 -8.46 1.27 -17.50
C ALA A 247 -9.71 0.91 -18.34
N PHE A 248 -10.03 1.71 -19.37
CA PHE A 248 -11.13 1.42 -20.29
C PHE A 248 -10.85 0.18 -21.13
N GLU A 249 -9.65 0.06 -21.72
CA GLU A 249 -9.23 -1.12 -22.48
C GLU A 249 -9.28 -2.38 -21.62
N ALA A 250 -8.85 -2.29 -20.36
CA ALA A 250 -8.93 -3.41 -19.42
C ALA A 250 -10.38 -3.82 -19.14
N ALA A 251 -11.29 -2.85 -18.97
CA ALA A 251 -12.70 -3.13 -18.75
C ALA A 251 -13.36 -3.74 -19.99
N ASP A 252 -13.05 -3.24 -21.18
CA ASP A 252 -13.57 -3.77 -22.46
C ASP A 252 -13.07 -5.19 -22.72
N ARG A 253 -11.78 -5.44 -22.45
CA ARG A 253 -11.19 -6.78 -22.53
C ARG A 253 -11.82 -7.74 -21.53
N ALA A 254 -11.96 -7.35 -20.28
CA ALA A 254 -12.59 -8.15 -19.23
C ALA A 254 -14.02 -8.58 -19.66
N ARG A 255 -14.79 -7.65 -20.23
CA ARG A 255 -16.13 -7.95 -20.76
C ARG A 255 -16.08 -8.90 -21.95
N ALA A 256 -15.15 -8.70 -22.89
CA ALA A 256 -15.00 -9.55 -24.09
C ALA A 256 -14.59 -10.98 -23.75
N GLU A 257 -13.74 -11.15 -22.73
CA GLU A 257 -13.30 -12.44 -22.21
C GLU A 257 -14.29 -13.06 -21.21
N GLN A 258 -15.41 -12.39 -20.92
CA GLN A 258 -16.40 -12.82 -19.92
C GLN A 258 -15.78 -13.05 -18.55
N ALA A 259 -14.78 -12.23 -18.18
CA ALA A 259 -14.18 -12.27 -16.86
C ALA A 259 -15.19 -11.80 -15.80
N GLU A 260 -15.11 -12.39 -14.62
CA GLU A 260 -15.98 -12.03 -13.48
C GLU A 260 -15.47 -10.80 -12.75
N VAL A 261 -14.13 -10.58 -12.76
CA VAL A 261 -13.52 -9.49 -11.99
C VAL A 261 -12.50 -8.74 -12.84
N LEU A 262 -12.59 -7.40 -12.78
CA LEU A 262 -11.57 -6.46 -13.21
C LEU A 262 -10.89 -5.83 -11.99
N LEU A 263 -9.57 -5.97 -11.86
CA LEU A 263 -8.77 -5.23 -10.87
C LEU A 263 -7.95 -4.16 -11.57
N VAL A 264 -8.09 -2.90 -11.14
CA VAL A 264 -7.36 -1.76 -11.72
C VAL A 264 -6.34 -1.22 -10.72
N ASP A 265 -5.04 -1.32 -11.05
CA ASP A 265 -3.93 -0.67 -10.33
C ASP A 265 -3.80 0.78 -10.78
N THR A 266 -3.75 1.73 -9.84
CA THR A 266 -3.72 3.17 -10.14
C THR A 266 -2.45 3.84 -9.63
N ALA A 267 -2.11 5.01 -10.18
CA ALA A 267 -1.05 5.86 -9.65
C ALA A 267 -1.40 6.38 -8.23
N GLY A 268 -0.38 6.83 -7.49
CA GLY A 268 -0.53 7.26 -6.10
C GLY A 268 0.16 8.61 -5.80
N ARG A 269 0.03 9.61 -6.67
CA ARG A 269 0.73 10.91 -6.58
C ARG A 269 0.00 11.92 -5.69
N LEU A 270 -0.02 11.68 -4.36
CA LEU A 270 -0.75 12.52 -3.41
C LEU A 270 -0.24 13.98 -3.34
N GLN A 271 1.02 14.24 -3.70
CA GLN A 271 1.60 15.58 -3.77
C GLN A 271 0.86 16.52 -4.74
N ASN A 272 0.16 15.96 -5.74
CA ASN A 272 -0.75 16.69 -6.61
C ASN A 272 -2.19 16.20 -6.38
N LYS A 273 -2.79 16.61 -5.26
CA LYS A 273 -4.12 16.17 -4.85
C LYS A 273 -5.18 16.40 -5.95
N GLN A 274 -5.21 17.59 -6.57
CA GLN A 274 -6.19 17.91 -7.60
C GLN A 274 -6.01 17.02 -8.83
N GLY A 275 -4.77 16.85 -9.31
CA GLY A 275 -4.49 15.98 -10.47
C GLY A 275 -4.85 14.51 -10.20
N LEU A 276 -4.59 14.02 -8.97
CA LEU A 276 -4.99 12.68 -8.56
C LEU A 276 -6.51 12.52 -8.54
N MET A 277 -7.25 13.52 -8.02
CA MET A 277 -8.72 13.52 -8.01
C MET A 277 -9.29 13.45 -9.42
N ASP A 278 -8.78 14.30 -10.32
CA ASP A 278 -9.23 14.38 -11.71
C ASP A 278 -8.95 13.07 -12.44
N GLU A 279 -7.77 12.46 -12.21
CA GLU A 279 -7.37 11.18 -12.81
C GLU A 279 -8.25 10.03 -12.30
N LEU A 280 -8.40 9.86 -10.99
CA LEU A 280 -9.27 8.84 -10.40
C LEU A 280 -10.72 9.00 -10.85
N GLY A 281 -11.24 10.23 -10.85
CA GLY A 281 -12.58 10.53 -11.36
C GLY A 281 -12.75 10.19 -12.84
N LYS A 282 -11.68 10.32 -13.64
CA LYS A 282 -11.69 9.94 -15.06
C LYS A 282 -11.68 8.41 -15.22
N ILE A 283 -10.83 7.69 -14.45
CA ILE A 283 -10.79 6.23 -14.42
C ILE A 283 -12.17 5.66 -14.04
N VAL A 284 -12.74 6.11 -12.92
CA VAL A 284 -14.08 5.66 -12.47
C VAL A 284 -15.12 5.86 -13.58
N ARG A 285 -15.15 7.05 -14.23
CA ARG A 285 -16.12 7.34 -15.30
C ARG A 285 -15.98 6.43 -16.52
N VAL A 286 -14.76 6.09 -16.93
CA VAL A 286 -14.57 5.24 -18.13
C VAL A 286 -14.84 3.78 -17.83
N VAL A 287 -14.42 3.29 -16.66
CA VAL A 287 -14.72 1.91 -16.22
C VAL A 287 -16.23 1.74 -16.06
N SER A 288 -16.95 2.75 -15.50
CA SER A 288 -18.40 2.73 -15.31
C SER A 288 -19.21 2.60 -16.61
N LYS A 289 -18.63 2.87 -17.77
CA LYS A 289 -19.28 2.63 -19.07
C LYS A 289 -19.41 1.14 -19.40
N VAL A 290 -18.58 0.32 -18.79
CA VAL A 290 -18.54 -1.14 -19.01
C VAL A 290 -19.07 -1.87 -17.77
N SER A 291 -18.52 -1.58 -16.59
CA SER A 291 -18.92 -2.14 -15.29
C SER A 291 -18.66 -1.09 -14.21
N PRO A 292 -19.70 -0.51 -13.60
CA PRO A 292 -19.51 0.44 -12.50
C PRO A 292 -18.68 -0.21 -11.38
N PRO A 293 -17.62 0.48 -10.88
CA PRO A 293 -16.81 -0.06 -9.80
C PRO A 293 -17.65 -0.35 -8.56
N SER A 294 -17.71 -1.60 -8.16
CA SER A 294 -18.39 -2.07 -6.95
C SER A 294 -17.48 -2.00 -5.72
N GLU A 295 -16.15 -1.97 -5.96
CA GLU A 295 -15.12 -1.83 -4.94
C GLU A 295 -14.16 -0.69 -5.26
N VAL A 296 -13.84 0.12 -4.25
CA VAL A 296 -12.72 1.06 -4.24
C VAL A 296 -11.91 0.80 -2.98
N LEU A 297 -10.77 0.13 -3.15
CA LEU A 297 -9.93 -0.33 -2.06
C LEU A 297 -8.79 0.64 -1.82
N LEU A 298 -8.73 1.21 -0.62
CA LEU A 298 -7.61 2.04 -0.19
C LEU A 298 -6.49 1.16 0.39
N VAL A 299 -5.32 1.20 -0.22
CA VAL A 299 -4.12 0.53 0.32
C VAL A 299 -3.34 1.50 1.19
N LEU A 300 -3.06 1.10 2.41
CA LEU A 300 -2.27 1.83 3.39
C LEU A 300 -1.12 0.96 3.92
N ASP A 301 0.00 1.59 4.18
CA ASP A 301 1.16 0.96 4.84
C ASP A 301 1.00 1.11 6.36
N ALA A 302 0.85 -0.02 7.07
CA ALA A 302 0.65 -0.03 8.52
C ALA A 302 1.82 0.58 9.30
N THR A 303 3.02 0.62 8.72
CA THR A 303 4.21 1.19 9.38
C THR A 303 4.21 2.73 9.40
N THR A 304 3.34 3.37 8.62
CA THR A 304 3.28 4.84 8.52
C THR A 304 2.51 5.52 9.68
N GLY A 305 1.76 4.76 10.47
CA GLY A 305 1.04 5.25 11.65
C GLY A 305 0.12 6.44 11.31
N GLN A 306 0.19 7.51 12.09
CA GLN A 306 -0.66 8.71 11.95
C GLN A 306 -0.53 9.40 10.57
N ASN A 307 0.61 9.27 9.88
CA ASN A 307 0.75 9.77 8.51
C ASN A 307 -0.16 9.01 7.54
N GLY A 308 -0.35 7.71 7.75
CA GLY A 308 -1.30 6.89 6.99
C GLY A 308 -2.74 7.37 7.15
N LEU A 309 -3.15 7.76 8.37
CA LEU A 309 -4.48 8.36 8.61
C LEU A 309 -4.70 9.66 7.83
N THR A 310 -3.68 10.52 7.78
CA THR A 310 -3.76 11.77 7.00
C THR A 310 -3.96 11.49 5.51
N GLN A 311 -3.25 10.49 4.97
CA GLN A 311 -3.44 10.04 3.59
C GLN A 311 -4.85 9.46 3.38
N ALA A 312 -5.31 8.64 4.30
CA ALA A 312 -6.63 8.01 4.28
C ALA A 312 -7.76 9.05 4.19
N ARG A 313 -7.70 10.11 5.01
CA ARG A 313 -8.65 11.24 4.96
C ARG A 313 -8.71 11.89 3.58
N VAL A 314 -7.54 12.10 2.95
CA VAL A 314 -7.50 12.72 1.61
C VAL A 314 -8.17 11.81 0.58
N PHE A 315 -7.87 10.50 0.58
CA PHE A 315 -8.51 9.56 -0.33
C PHE A 315 -10.01 9.42 -0.06
N GLY A 316 -10.46 9.41 1.19
CA GLY A 316 -11.87 9.39 1.55
C GLY A 316 -12.67 10.59 1.04
N GLN A 317 -12.01 11.76 0.82
CA GLN A 317 -12.64 12.94 0.21
C GLN A 317 -12.71 12.85 -1.32
N VAL A 318 -11.90 11.98 -1.94
CA VAL A 318 -11.70 11.91 -3.40
C VAL A 318 -12.46 10.76 -4.02
N ALA A 319 -12.56 9.64 -3.32
CA ALA A 319 -13.13 8.41 -3.85
C ALA A 319 -14.11 7.80 -2.84
N PRO A 320 -15.21 7.16 -3.34
CA PRO A 320 -16.15 6.44 -2.49
C PRO A 320 -15.52 5.12 -2.02
N LEU A 321 -14.67 5.20 -1.00
CA LEU A 321 -13.98 4.02 -0.46
C LEU A 321 -14.98 3.00 0.06
N THR A 322 -14.76 1.73 -0.25
CA THR A 322 -15.60 0.61 0.18
C THR A 322 -14.89 -0.33 1.14
N GLY A 323 -13.55 -0.26 1.17
CA GLY A 323 -12.72 -1.09 2.01
C GLY A 323 -11.28 -0.61 2.08
N ILE A 324 -10.56 -1.12 3.06
CA ILE A 324 -9.15 -0.81 3.32
C ILE A 324 -8.34 -2.10 3.24
N VAL A 325 -7.16 -2.01 2.65
CA VAL A 325 -6.13 -3.05 2.68
C VAL A 325 -4.93 -2.48 3.43
N LEU A 326 -4.58 -3.08 4.56
CA LEU A 326 -3.41 -2.71 5.33
C LEU A 326 -2.23 -3.62 4.97
N THR A 327 -1.18 -3.05 4.41
CA THR A 327 0.05 -3.76 4.07
C THR A 327 1.09 -3.63 5.17
N LYS A 328 2.08 -4.52 5.19
CA LYS A 328 3.24 -4.52 6.10
C LYS A 328 2.87 -4.53 7.59
N LEU A 329 1.74 -5.17 7.92
CA LEU A 329 1.30 -5.26 9.31
C LEU A 329 2.25 -6.12 10.16
N ASP A 330 2.97 -7.04 9.53
CA ASP A 330 4.07 -7.84 10.10
C ASP A 330 5.32 -7.02 10.47
N GLY A 331 5.50 -5.86 9.83
CA GLY A 331 6.61 -4.93 10.07
C GLY A 331 6.38 -3.96 11.24
N THR A 332 5.22 -4.00 11.90
CA THR A 332 4.90 -3.09 13.01
C THR A 332 4.53 -3.83 14.27
N ALA A 333 5.12 -3.41 15.40
CA ALA A 333 4.71 -3.85 16.73
C ALA A 333 3.43 -3.15 17.23
N LYS A 334 2.91 -2.18 16.46
CA LYS A 334 1.92 -1.22 16.94
C LYS A 334 0.49 -1.51 16.53
N GLY A 335 0.16 -2.50 15.77
CA GLY A 335 -1.18 -2.98 15.35
C GLY A 335 -2.40 -2.03 15.46
N GLY A 336 -2.32 -1.00 16.31
CA GLY A 336 -3.39 -0.05 16.60
C GLY A 336 -3.88 0.78 15.41
N ILE A 337 -3.04 0.91 14.37
CA ILE A 337 -3.45 1.59 13.12
C ILE A 337 -4.71 0.97 12.50
N VAL A 338 -4.97 -0.32 12.69
CA VAL A 338 -6.19 -1.00 12.25
C VAL A 338 -7.43 -0.34 12.86
N LEU A 339 -7.38 -0.09 14.17
CA LEU A 339 -8.46 0.55 14.94
C LEU A 339 -8.65 1.99 14.48
N ALA A 340 -7.54 2.72 14.39
CA ALA A 340 -7.54 4.13 14.04
C ALA A 340 -8.11 4.40 12.63
N VAL A 341 -7.67 3.67 11.62
CA VAL A 341 -8.06 3.94 10.22
C VAL A 341 -9.52 3.57 9.96
N GLN A 342 -9.99 2.48 10.54
CA GLN A 342 -11.38 2.05 10.40
C GLN A 342 -12.33 3.06 11.06
N ARG A 343 -11.99 3.52 12.27
CA ARG A 343 -12.76 4.53 13.00
C ARG A 343 -12.79 5.87 12.25
N GLU A 344 -11.66 6.31 11.73
CA GLU A 344 -11.53 7.59 11.02
C GLU A 344 -12.34 7.63 9.72
N LEU A 345 -12.33 6.57 8.94
CA LEU A 345 -12.95 6.54 7.62
C LEU A 345 -14.38 5.96 7.63
N GLY A 346 -14.78 5.26 8.68
CA GLY A 346 -16.05 4.52 8.72
C GLY A 346 -16.12 3.41 7.66
N VAL A 347 -14.96 2.91 7.21
CA VAL A 347 -14.87 1.85 6.18
C VAL A 347 -14.13 0.64 6.76
N PRO A 348 -14.56 -0.61 6.46
CA PRO A 348 -13.95 -1.80 7.02
C PRO A 348 -12.53 -2.03 6.48
N VAL A 349 -11.63 -2.51 7.34
CA VAL A 349 -10.43 -3.22 6.89
C VAL A 349 -10.88 -4.58 6.37
N LYS A 350 -10.64 -4.84 5.08
CA LYS A 350 -11.04 -6.10 4.42
C LYS A 350 -9.89 -7.09 4.33
N PHE A 351 -8.68 -6.60 4.09
CA PHE A 351 -7.47 -7.44 3.95
C PHE A 351 -6.30 -6.88 4.72
N VAL A 352 -5.42 -7.78 5.12
CA VAL A 352 -4.13 -7.46 5.75
C VAL A 352 -2.99 -8.17 5.04
N GLY A 353 -1.92 -7.42 4.74
CA GLY A 353 -0.65 -7.96 4.27
C GLY A 353 0.24 -8.28 5.46
N LEU A 354 0.62 -9.53 5.58
CA LEU A 354 1.36 -10.10 6.71
C LEU A 354 2.67 -10.73 6.25
N GLY A 355 3.32 -10.13 5.24
CA GLY A 355 4.62 -10.57 4.74
C GLY A 355 4.80 -10.37 3.23
N GLU A 356 5.98 -10.80 2.74
CA GLU A 356 6.43 -10.60 1.35
C GLU A 356 6.04 -11.78 0.42
N GLY A 357 5.62 -12.92 0.94
CA GLY A 357 5.20 -14.08 0.15
C GLY A 357 3.99 -13.78 -0.73
N ALA A 358 3.87 -14.52 -1.82
CA ALA A 358 2.80 -14.33 -2.81
C ALA A 358 1.40 -14.49 -2.20
N ASP A 359 1.23 -15.38 -1.23
CA ASP A 359 -0.02 -15.66 -0.54
C ASP A 359 -0.11 -15.00 0.86
N ASP A 360 0.80 -14.02 1.15
CA ASP A 360 0.81 -13.29 2.44
C ASP A 360 -0.14 -12.08 2.42
N LEU A 361 -1.30 -12.22 1.78
CA LEU A 361 -2.47 -11.35 1.89
C LEU A 361 -3.64 -12.20 2.37
N ALA A 362 -4.21 -11.83 3.52
CA ALA A 362 -5.30 -12.56 4.15
C ALA A 362 -6.54 -11.68 4.31
N PRO A 363 -7.76 -12.23 4.22
CA PRO A 363 -8.96 -11.56 4.71
C PRO A 363 -8.77 -11.16 6.17
N PHE A 364 -9.27 -10.00 6.55
CA PHE A 364 -9.16 -9.53 7.92
C PHE A 364 -10.16 -10.27 8.82
N ASP A 365 -9.63 -10.98 9.82
CA ASP A 365 -10.41 -11.63 10.87
C ASP A 365 -10.35 -10.77 12.16
N PRO A 366 -11.45 -10.09 12.56
CA PRO A 366 -11.49 -9.25 13.75
C PRO A 366 -11.11 -9.99 15.03
N ALA A 367 -11.64 -11.19 15.23
CA ALA A 367 -11.41 -11.97 16.44
C ALA A 367 -9.97 -12.45 16.51
N GLY A 368 -9.48 -13.08 15.43
CA GLY A 368 -8.10 -13.54 15.34
C GLY A 368 -7.07 -12.40 15.41
N PHE A 369 -7.42 -11.21 14.91
CA PHE A 369 -6.58 -10.01 15.05
C PHE A 369 -6.46 -9.56 16.51
N VAL A 370 -7.59 -9.44 17.24
CA VAL A 370 -7.60 -9.06 18.66
C VAL A 370 -6.86 -10.11 19.50
N ASP A 371 -7.09 -11.40 19.23
CA ASP A 371 -6.39 -12.49 19.90
C ASP A 371 -4.88 -12.41 19.69
N SER A 372 -4.45 -12.13 18.44
CA SER A 372 -3.02 -11.93 18.12
C SER A 372 -2.42 -10.71 18.83
N LEU A 373 -3.14 -9.59 18.92
CA LEU A 373 -2.71 -8.42 19.70
C LEU A 373 -2.50 -8.77 21.18
N LEU A 374 -3.35 -9.64 21.73
CA LEU A 374 -3.27 -10.09 23.13
C LEU A 374 -2.26 -11.24 23.34
N GLY A 375 -1.60 -11.71 22.28
CA GLY A 375 -0.59 -12.77 22.33
C GLY A 375 -1.16 -14.17 22.47
N GLU A 376 -2.31 -14.45 21.83
CA GLU A 376 -2.95 -15.76 21.73
C GLU A 376 -2.67 -16.48 20.41
#